data_661f4d7437cc4d7050004db495d22a7a
#
_entry.id   661f4d7437cc4d7050004db495d22a7a
#
_cell.length_a   1.000
_cell.length_b   1.000
_cell.length_c   1.000
_cell.angle_alpha   90.00
_cell.angle_beta   90.00
_cell.angle_gamma   90.00
#
_symmetry.space_group_name_H-M   'P 1'
#
loop_
_entity.id
_entity.type
_entity.pdbx_description
1 polymer ?
#
loop_
_entity_poly.entity_id
_entity_poly.type
_entity_poly.pdbx_seq_one_letter_code
_entity_poly.pdbx_strand_id
1 'polypeptide(L)' 'MQEGLVKFFNDTKGFGFIKPEVGEDIFVHVSGLIDEVRENDRVSFDVQDGKKGLNAVNVKVI' A
#
# COMPACT_ATOMS: atom_id res chain seq x y z
N MET A 1 4.63 -9.18 8.19
CA MET A 1 4.64 -7.83 7.58
C MET A 1 5.61 -7.76 6.44
N GLN A 2 5.25 -7.05 5.41
CA GLN A 2 6.12 -6.80 4.28
C GLN A 2 6.51 -5.34 4.24
N GLU A 3 7.55 -5.03 3.48
CA GLU A 3 8.00 -3.66 3.27
C GLU A 3 8.07 -3.36 1.79
N GLY A 4 7.89 -2.10 1.46
CA GLY A 4 7.96 -1.67 0.08
C GLY A 4 7.93 -0.17 -0.02
N LEU A 5 7.88 0.32 -1.27
CA LEU A 5 7.78 1.74 -1.55
C LEU A 5 6.42 2.05 -2.16
N VAL A 6 5.85 3.16 -1.75
CA VAL A 6 4.61 3.64 -2.38
C VAL A 6 4.95 4.10 -3.79
N LYS A 7 4.36 3.44 -4.78
CA LYS A 7 4.58 3.79 -6.17
C LYS A 7 3.84 5.08 -6.52
N PHE A 8 2.60 5.18 -6.10
CA PHE A 8 1.83 6.42 -6.11
C PHE A 8 0.62 6.26 -5.19
N PHE A 9 0.06 7.38 -4.80
CA PHE A 9 -1.18 7.37 -4.02
C PHE A 9 -2.02 8.58 -4.42
N ASN A 10 -3.28 8.35 -4.74
CA ASN A 10 -4.22 9.39 -5.13
C ASN A 10 -5.18 9.66 -3.96
N ASP A 11 -4.93 10.75 -3.24
CA ASP A 11 -5.75 11.12 -2.08
C ASP A 11 -7.20 11.41 -2.46
N THR A 12 -7.40 11.99 -3.64
CA THR A 12 -8.73 12.36 -4.10
C THR A 12 -9.60 11.13 -4.33
N LYS A 13 -9.03 10.10 -4.92
CA LYS A 13 -9.73 8.85 -5.19
C LYS A 13 -9.60 7.83 -4.07
N GLY A 14 -8.64 8.03 -3.17
CA GLY A 14 -8.45 7.18 -2.01
C GLY A 14 -7.83 5.83 -2.30
N PHE A 15 -6.93 5.74 -3.28
CA PHE A 15 -6.23 4.49 -3.56
C PHE A 15 -4.85 4.75 -4.15
N GLY A 16 -4.04 3.71 -4.15
CA GLY A 16 -2.71 3.75 -4.74
C GLY A 16 -2.13 2.37 -4.88
N PHE A 17 -0.84 2.30 -5.15
CA PHE A 17 -0.11 1.06 -5.28
C PHE A 17 1.19 1.12 -4.50
N ILE A 18 1.55 -0.01 -3.92
CA ILE A 18 2.83 -0.20 -3.23
C ILE A 18 3.64 -1.21 -4.03
N LYS A 19 4.90 -0.87 -4.27
CA LYS A 19 5.84 -1.81 -4.87
C LYS A 19 6.57 -2.54 -3.76
N PRO A 20 6.26 -3.83 -3.52
CA PRO A 20 6.96 -4.59 -2.50
C PRO A 20 8.40 -4.88 -2.93
N GLU A 21 9.23 -5.30 -1.99
CA GLU A 21 10.60 -5.66 -2.30
C GLU A 21 10.66 -6.85 -3.25
N VAL A 22 9.70 -7.75 -3.14
CA VAL A 22 9.60 -8.93 -4.00
C VAL A 22 8.16 -9.06 -4.46
N GLY A 23 7.97 -9.27 -5.76
CA GLY A 23 6.65 -9.52 -6.33
C GLY A 23 6.07 -8.33 -7.07
N GLU A 24 4.80 -8.44 -7.40
CA GLU A 24 4.08 -7.44 -8.18
C GLU A 24 3.51 -6.34 -7.30
N ASP A 25 3.15 -5.22 -7.92
CA ASP A 25 2.53 -4.11 -7.22
C ASP A 25 1.26 -4.56 -6.49
N ILE A 26 1.05 -3.99 -5.31
CA ILE A 26 -0.08 -4.34 -4.46
C ILE A 26 -0.98 -3.11 -4.32
N PHE A 27 -2.27 -3.31 -4.55
CA PHE A 27 -3.26 -2.25 -4.41
C PHE A 27 -3.42 -1.86 -2.93
N VAL A 28 -3.54 -0.57 -2.67
CA VAL A 28 -3.82 -0.07 -1.33
C VAL A 28 -4.96 0.93 -1.39
N HIS A 29 -5.95 0.74 -0.51
CA HIS A 29 -7.07 1.66 -0.35
C HIS A 29 -6.83 2.53 0.88
N VAL A 30 -7.37 3.76 0.87
CA VAL A 30 -7.18 4.69 1.98
C VAL A 30 -7.60 4.09 3.32
N SER A 31 -8.61 3.22 3.32
CA SER A 31 -9.06 2.56 4.54
C SER A 31 -8.05 1.57 5.11
N GLY A 32 -7.07 1.15 4.31
CA GLY A 32 -6.00 0.26 4.76
C GLY A 32 -4.79 0.98 5.31
N LEU A 33 -4.80 2.30 5.34
CA LEU A 33 -3.68 3.08 5.84
C LEU A 33 -3.80 3.33 7.34
N ILE A 34 -2.70 3.13 8.05
CA ILE A 34 -2.57 3.59 9.44
C ILE A 34 -2.04 5.01 9.43
N ASP A 35 -1.03 5.27 8.58
CA ASP A 35 -0.43 6.59 8.39
C ASP A 35 -0.73 7.10 7.00
N GLU A 36 -0.72 8.42 6.82
CA GLU A 36 -0.75 8.99 5.48
C GLU A 36 0.54 8.64 4.75
N VAL A 37 0.39 8.25 3.49
CA VAL A 37 1.54 7.89 2.66
C VAL A 37 1.58 8.77 1.42
N ARG A 38 2.77 8.89 0.85
CA ARG A 38 3.02 9.65 -0.36
C ARG A 38 3.87 8.83 -1.29
N GLU A 39 3.96 9.29 -2.54
CA GLU A 39 4.82 8.66 -3.53
C GLU A 39 6.25 8.55 -2.98
N ASN A 40 6.84 7.39 -3.17
CA ASN A 40 8.20 7.04 -2.74
C ASN A 40 8.40 6.88 -1.23
N ASP A 41 7.33 6.94 -0.43
CA ASP A 41 7.45 6.64 0.99
C ASP A 41 7.72 5.15 1.19
N ARG A 42 8.63 4.86 2.12
CA ARG A 42 8.88 3.48 2.52
C ARG A 42 7.89 3.09 3.60
N VAL A 43 7.22 1.97 3.39
CA VAL A 43 6.13 1.54 4.28
C VAL A 43 6.27 0.08 4.64
N SER A 44 5.70 -0.28 5.78
CA SER A 44 5.44 -1.67 6.13
C SER A 44 3.95 -1.92 6.01
N PHE A 45 3.57 -3.13 5.67
CA PHE A 45 2.17 -3.46 5.46
C PHE A 45 1.93 -4.95 5.53
N ASP A 46 0.67 -5.32 5.74
CA ASP A 46 0.21 -6.70 5.61
C ASP A 46 -0.55 -6.85 4.32
N VAL A 47 -0.66 -8.07 3.82
CA VAL A 47 -1.36 -8.36 2.58
C VAL A 47 -2.60 -9.18 2.90
N GLN A 48 -3.69 -8.81 2.28
CA GLN A 48 -4.97 -9.47 2.46
C GLN A 48 -5.61 -9.72 1.10
N ASP A 49 -6.26 -10.86 0.93
CA ASP A 49 -6.98 -11.15 -0.31
C ASP A 49 -8.19 -10.22 -0.42
N GLY A 50 -8.33 -9.61 -1.59
CA GLY A 50 -9.48 -8.78 -1.91
C GLY A 50 -10.21 -9.31 -3.13
N LYS A 51 -11.31 -8.67 -3.48
CA LYS A 51 -12.13 -9.10 -4.63
C LYS A 51 -11.39 -9.03 -5.95
N LYS A 52 -10.44 -8.12 -6.07
CA LYS A 52 -9.69 -7.90 -7.31
C LYS A 52 -8.24 -8.34 -7.22
N GLY A 53 -7.88 -9.06 -6.17
CA GLY A 53 -6.52 -9.49 -5.93
C GLY A 53 -6.05 -9.08 -4.55
N LEU A 54 -4.74 -9.01 -4.36
CA LEU A 54 -4.16 -8.69 -3.07
C LEU A 54 -4.28 -7.20 -2.75
N ASN A 55 -4.64 -6.90 -1.51
CA ASN A 55 -4.70 -5.54 -0.98
C ASN A 55 -3.72 -5.39 0.15
N ALA A 56 -3.08 -4.23 0.23
CA ALA A 56 -2.25 -3.88 1.39
C ALA A 56 -3.15 -3.30 2.49
N VAL A 57 -2.93 -3.75 3.70
CA VAL A 57 -3.65 -3.27 4.88
C VAL A 57 -2.65 -2.97 5.99
N ASN A 58 -3.07 -2.21 6.99
CA ASN A 58 -2.19 -1.82 8.10
C ASN A 58 -0.91 -1.14 7.58
N VAL A 59 -1.07 -0.31 6.57
CA VAL A 59 0.07 0.37 5.94
C VAL A 59 0.58 1.47 6.84
N LYS A 60 1.86 1.40 7.14
CA LYS A 60 2.50 2.31 8.07
C LYS A 60 3.81 2.80 7.49
N VAL A 61 4.09 4.10 7.62
CA VAL A 61 5.36 4.66 7.19
C VAL A 61 6.46 4.22 8.16
N ILE A 62 7.55 3.75 7.58
CA ILE A 62 8.71 3.32 8.37
C ILE A 62 9.61 4.51 8.67
#